data_1ee14bd2ecf76523e78dd7637fc4f981
#
_entry.id   1ee14bd2ecf76523e78dd7637fc4f981
#
_cell.length_a   1.000
_cell.length_b   1.000
_cell.length_c   1.000
_cell.angle_alpha   90.00
_cell.angle_beta   90.00
_cell.angle_gamma   90.00
#
_symmetry.space_group_name_H-M   'P 1'
#
loop_
_entity.id
_entity.type
_entity.pdbx_description
1 polymer ?
#
loop_
_entity_poly.entity_id
_entity_poly.type
_entity_poly.pdbx_seq_one_letter_code
_entity_poly.pdbx_strand_id
1 'polypeptide(L)'
;MEVYGDTIIIYDVGYASSDDKDALQGSSERLGRYNYPTSYSYGTEWEAQNYFVISVAKGQTTTLTRAFEQTIGTSLKVGTPFEITAELKKSVTARYETTQKFAGPPETSAYNSREYRVQFYARTCTWTQRQVDIQTGKTVASKTGQADVPSKYLLYSLDHLMG
;
A
#
# COMPACT_ATOMS: atom_id res chain seq x y z
N MET A 1 10.38 8.43 -12.35
CA MET A 1 11.50 8.11 -11.45
C MET A 1 12.82 8.33 -12.19
N GLU A 2 13.70 9.10 -11.60
CA GLU A 2 15.02 9.28 -12.19
C GLU A 2 15.91 8.09 -11.87
N VAL A 3 16.65 7.64 -12.87
CA VAL A 3 17.60 6.54 -12.72
C VAL A 3 19.00 7.15 -12.76
N TYR A 4 19.76 6.88 -11.72
CA TYR A 4 21.15 7.33 -11.62
C TYR A 4 22.05 6.11 -11.68
N GLY A 5 22.99 6.10 -12.57
CA GLY A 5 23.83 4.93 -12.77
C GLY A 5 23.12 3.88 -13.62
N ASP A 6 23.77 2.74 -13.77
CA ASP A 6 23.31 1.70 -14.68
C ASP A 6 22.53 0.57 -14.00
N THR A 7 22.50 0.57 -12.68
CA THR A 7 21.96 -0.55 -11.92
C THR A 7 20.82 -0.13 -11.02
N ILE A 8 19.70 -0.82 -11.15
CA ILE A 8 18.60 -0.73 -10.22
C ILE A 8 18.46 -2.09 -9.58
N ILE A 9 18.48 -2.13 -8.27
CA ILE A 9 18.35 -3.38 -7.53
C ILE A 9 17.05 -3.32 -6.72
N ILE A 10 16.22 -4.33 -6.90
CA ILE A 10 14.97 -4.45 -6.16
C ILE A 10 15.19 -5.44 -5.03
N TYR A 11 14.99 -4.99 -3.81
CA TYR A 11 15.24 -5.81 -2.64
C TYR A 11 14.00 -6.46 -2.07
N ASP A 12 12.97 -5.70 -1.90
CA ASP A 12 11.84 -6.16 -1.12
C ASP A 12 10.57 -5.67 -1.77
N VAL A 13 9.82 -6.60 -2.29
CA VAL A 13 8.54 -6.28 -2.94
C VAL A 13 7.45 -6.89 -2.10
N GLY A 14 6.64 -6.02 -1.49
CA GLY A 14 5.57 -6.46 -0.64
C GLY A 14 4.29 -5.72 -0.92
N TYR A 15 3.24 -6.16 -0.28
CA TYR A 15 1.97 -5.48 -0.34
C TYR A 15 1.83 -4.57 0.86
N ALA A 16 1.31 -3.39 0.63
CA ALA A 16 1.01 -2.47 1.71
C ALA A 16 0.03 -3.11 2.67
N SER A 17 0.25 -2.92 3.96
CA SER A 17 -0.62 -3.48 4.97
C SER A 17 -1.30 -2.36 5.73
N SER A 18 -2.49 -2.65 6.22
CA SER A 18 -3.23 -1.77 7.10
C SER A 18 -2.97 -2.19 8.54
N ASP A 19 -3.17 -1.26 9.45
CA ASP A 19 -3.07 -1.55 10.87
C ASP A 19 -4.21 -2.43 11.35
N ASP A 20 -5.29 -2.48 10.58
CA ASP A 20 -6.46 -3.26 10.94
C ASP A 20 -6.43 -4.58 10.19
N LYS A 21 -6.02 -5.62 10.89
CA LYS A 21 -5.95 -6.95 10.33
C LYS A 21 -7.20 -7.76 10.59
N ASP A 22 -8.06 -7.28 11.41
CA ASP A 22 -9.29 -7.97 11.72
C ASP A 22 -10.33 -7.62 10.69
N ALA A 23 -10.20 -8.25 9.55
CA ALA A 23 -11.12 -8.01 8.46
C ALA A 23 -12.51 -8.43 8.85
N LEU A 24 -13.29 -7.49 9.23
CA LEU A 24 -14.70 -7.73 9.42
C LEU A 24 -15.35 -7.66 8.06
N GLN A 25 -15.78 -8.79 7.60
CA GLN A 25 -16.60 -8.83 6.42
C GLN A 25 -17.98 -8.40 6.84
N GLY A 26 -18.29 -7.16 6.72
CA GLY A 26 -19.54 -6.62 7.18
C GLY A 26 -20.68 -7.61 7.11
N SER A 27 -21.14 -8.09 8.16
CA SER A 27 -22.16 -9.10 8.14
C SER A 27 -22.88 -9.21 9.44
N SER A 28 -22.64 -8.30 10.31
CA SER A 28 -23.31 -8.40 11.59
C SER A 28 -24.76 -7.99 11.43
N GLU A 29 -25.55 -8.51 12.30
CA GLU A 29 -26.95 -8.19 12.36
C GLU A 29 -27.18 -6.87 13.06
N ARG A 30 -26.59 -5.83 12.55
CA ARG A 30 -26.66 -4.57 13.25
C ARG A 30 -28.04 -4.01 13.42
N LEU A 31 -28.84 -4.13 12.44
CA LEU A 31 -30.18 -3.63 12.46
C LEU A 31 -31.15 -4.79 12.40
N GLY A 32 -30.85 -5.79 13.17
CA GLY A 32 -31.70 -6.95 13.30
C GLY A 32 -31.50 -7.96 12.20
N ARG A 33 -31.87 -7.66 11.00
CA ARG A 33 -32.00 -8.67 9.95
C ARG A 33 -31.21 -8.40 8.69
N TYR A 34 -30.27 -7.49 8.72
CA TYR A 34 -29.54 -7.16 7.50
C TYR A 34 -28.10 -7.64 7.54
N ASN A 35 -27.65 -8.09 6.40
CA ASN A 35 -26.27 -8.44 6.15
C ASN A 35 -25.76 -7.50 5.05
N TYR A 36 -24.51 -7.09 5.13
CA TYR A 36 -23.90 -6.17 4.18
C TYR A 36 -22.72 -6.82 3.46
N PRO A 37 -22.96 -7.80 2.59
CA PRO A 37 -21.88 -8.37 1.82
C PRO A 37 -21.34 -7.34 0.84
N THR A 38 -20.02 -7.34 0.69
CA THR A 38 -19.32 -6.37 -0.14
C THR A 38 -18.46 -7.08 -1.16
N SER A 39 -18.56 -6.64 -2.41
CA SER A 39 -17.69 -7.12 -3.48
C SER A 39 -16.76 -6.00 -3.93
N TYR A 40 -15.59 -6.37 -4.43
CA TYR A 40 -14.55 -5.41 -4.81
C TYR A 40 -14.01 -5.73 -6.19
N SER A 41 -13.70 -4.67 -6.93
CA SER A 41 -13.03 -4.75 -8.22
C SER A 41 -11.94 -3.71 -8.24
N TYR A 42 -10.75 -4.08 -8.71
CA TYR A 42 -9.57 -3.22 -8.64
C TYR A 42 -9.09 -2.80 -10.01
N GLY A 43 -8.71 -1.54 -10.12
CA GLY A 43 -8.13 -0.99 -11.33
C GLY A 43 -6.60 -1.19 -11.38
N THR A 44 -5.98 -0.55 -12.35
CA THR A 44 -4.54 -0.59 -12.54
C THR A 44 -3.82 0.17 -11.43
N GLU A 45 -2.71 -0.38 -10.98
CA GLU A 45 -1.88 0.28 -9.98
C GLU A 45 -1.20 1.51 -10.57
N TRP A 46 -1.00 2.53 -9.73
CA TRP A 46 -0.21 3.70 -10.09
C TRP A 46 0.80 4.00 -8.99
N GLU A 47 1.88 4.70 -9.36
CA GLU A 47 2.87 5.14 -8.39
C GLU A 47 2.27 6.24 -7.51
N ALA A 48 2.37 6.05 -6.21
CA ALA A 48 1.91 7.03 -5.23
C ALA A 48 3.13 7.75 -4.65
N GLN A 49 3.40 7.59 -3.37
CA GLN A 49 4.51 8.29 -2.74
C GLN A 49 5.81 7.51 -2.83
N ASN A 50 6.91 8.25 -2.95
CA ASN A 50 8.26 7.70 -2.98
C ASN A 50 9.07 8.38 -1.89
N TYR A 51 9.72 7.59 -1.05
CA TYR A 51 10.50 8.11 0.07
C TYR A 51 11.95 7.71 -0.03
N PHE A 52 12.82 8.64 0.30
CA PHE A 52 14.23 8.37 0.49
C PHE A 52 14.42 7.58 1.80
N VAL A 53 15.19 6.52 1.75
CA VAL A 53 15.49 5.71 2.94
C VAL A 53 16.86 6.08 3.49
N ILE A 54 17.90 5.84 2.74
CA ILE A 54 19.28 6.12 3.14
C ILE A 54 20.20 6.10 1.91
N SER A 55 21.30 6.82 1.99
CA SER A 55 22.38 6.74 1.01
C SER A 55 23.63 6.20 1.71
N VAL A 56 24.24 5.16 1.15
CA VAL A 56 25.36 4.47 1.75
C VAL A 56 26.57 4.56 0.82
N ALA A 57 27.69 5.00 1.36
CA ALA A 57 28.91 5.17 0.57
C ALA A 57 29.53 3.80 0.21
N LYS A 58 30.35 3.83 -0.85
CA LYS A 58 31.09 2.67 -1.31
C LYS A 58 31.85 2.01 -0.15
N GLY A 59 31.76 0.72 -0.06
CA GLY A 59 32.46 -0.08 0.94
C GLY A 59 31.91 0.03 2.35
N GLN A 60 30.80 0.77 2.54
CA GLN A 60 30.20 0.95 3.85
C GLN A 60 28.94 0.11 4.01
N THR A 61 28.56 -0.11 5.25
CA THR A 61 27.30 -0.77 5.59
C THR A 61 26.70 -0.07 6.80
N THR A 62 25.41 0.19 6.74
CA THR A 62 24.72 0.86 7.83
C THR A 62 23.48 0.08 8.19
N THR A 63 23.23 -0.10 9.49
CA THR A 63 21.97 -0.67 9.97
C THR A 63 21.02 0.46 10.28
N LEU A 64 19.80 0.35 9.79
CA LEU A 64 18.81 1.40 9.93
C LEU A 64 17.45 0.81 10.27
N THR A 65 16.76 1.49 11.17
CA THR A 65 15.36 1.19 11.49
C THR A 65 14.55 2.42 11.16
N ARG A 66 13.62 2.30 10.22
CA ARG A 66 12.73 3.39 9.83
C ARG A 66 11.36 2.86 9.45
N ALA A 67 10.38 3.73 9.57
CA ALA A 67 9.02 3.46 9.14
C ALA A 67 8.57 4.54 8.18
N PHE A 68 7.81 4.13 7.18
CA PHE A 68 7.26 5.03 6.18
C PHE A 68 5.76 4.78 6.07
N GLU A 69 5.00 5.84 5.92
CA GLU A 69 3.56 5.74 5.77
C GLU A 69 3.11 6.48 4.53
N GLN A 70 2.14 5.92 3.86
CA GLN A 70 1.44 6.59 2.78
C GLN A 70 -0.01 6.77 3.19
N THR A 71 -0.48 8.00 3.14
CA THR A 71 -1.88 8.31 3.34
C THR A 71 -2.52 8.53 1.98
N ILE A 72 -3.55 7.76 1.69
CA ILE A 72 -4.32 7.91 0.48
C ILE A 72 -5.41 8.93 0.79
N GLY A 73 -5.25 10.16 0.43
CA GLY A 73 -6.17 11.26 0.65
C GLY A 73 -7.53 10.91 1.27
N THR A 74 -8.56 10.91 0.47
CA THR A 74 -9.90 10.51 0.92
C THR A 74 -10.10 9.04 0.63
N SER A 75 -10.37 8.25 1.65
CA SER A 75 -10.54 6.82 1.46
C SER A 75 -11.71 6.49 0.54
N LEU A 76 -12.82 7.18 0.70
CA LEU A 76 -13.99 6.99 -0.14
C LEU A 76 -14.11 8.17 -1.10
N LYS A 77 -13.92 7.91 -2.39
CA LYS A 77 -14.01 8.94 -3.43
C LYS A 77 -15.46 9.19 -3.84
N VAL A 78 -16.22 8.13 -3.95
CA VAL A 78 -17.60 8.18 -4.41
C VAL A 78 -18.41 7.20 -3.58
N GLY A 79 -19.59 7.60 -3.19
CA GLY A 79 -20.53 6.73 -2.49
C GLY A 79 -20.25 6.60 -1.00
N THR A 80 -21.27 6.21 -0.28
CA THR A 80 -21.17 5.94 1.15
C THR A 80 -21.70 4.54 1.41
N PRO A 81 -20.86 3.60 1.86
CA PRO A 81 -21.32 2.24 2.11
C PRO A 81 -22.27 2.17 3.31
N PHE A 82 -23.04 1.11 3.39
CA PHE A 82 -23.84 0.84 4.58
C PHE A 82 -22.93 0.59 5.79
N GLU A 83 -21.80 -0.05 5.55
CA GLU A 83 -20.86 -0.41 6.60
C GLU A 83 -19.43 -0.31 6.05
N ILE A 84 -18.53 0.24 6.84
CA ILE A 84 -17.13 0.30 6.47
C ILE A 84 -16.49 -1.05 6.74
N THR A 85 -16.00 -1.69 5.69
CA THR A 85 -15.31 -2.97 5.80
C THR A 85 -13.82 -2.75 6.06
N ALA A 86 -13.13 -3.82 6.44
CA ALA A 86 -11.68 -3.75 6.66
C ALA A 86 -10.94 -3.37 5.39
N GLU A 87 -11.41 -3.80 4.22
CA GLU A 87 -10.80 -3.44 2.96
C GLU A 87 -10.89 -1.94 2.69
N LEU A 88 -12.01 -1.33 3.00
CA LEU A 88 -12.18 0.11 2.85
C LEU A 88 -11.37 0.89 3.89
N LYS A 89 -11.17 0.33 5.07
CA LYS A 89 -10.29 0.93 6.07
C LYS A 89 -8.83 0.93 5.60
N LYS A 90 -8.39 -0.15 4.95
CA LYS A 90 -7.04 -0.22 4.39
C LYS A 90 -6.76 0.91 3.44
N SER A 91 -7.78 1.45 2.81
CA SER A 91 -7.62 2.49 1.80
C SER A 91 -7.02 3.77 2.35
N VAL A 92 -6.96 3.94 3.66
CA VAL A 92 -6.54 5.20 4.24
C VAL A 92 -5.02 5.28 4.40
N THR A 93 -4.41 4.27 4.97
CA THR A 93 -2.99 4.32 5.29
C THR A 93 -2.31 2.98 5.02
N ALA A 94 -1.18 3.05 4.37
CA ALA A 94 -0.28 1.92 4.21
C ALA A 94 1.02 2.22 4.93
N ARG A 95 1.65 1.20 5.50
CA ARG A 95 2.86 1.38 6.28
C ARG A 95 3.91 0.35 5.90
N TYR A 96 5.14 0.80 5.76
CA TYR A 96 6.32 -0.03 5.57
C TYR A 96 7.33 0.28 6.67
N GLU A 97 7.77 -0.75 7.36
CA GLU A 97 8.85 -0.66 8.34
C GLU A 97 10.01 -1.51 7.89
N THR A 98 11.19 -1.02 8.10
CA THR A 98 12.40 -1.78 7.83
C THR A 98 13.38 -1.70 8.99
N THR A 99 14.02 -2.82 9.29
CA THR A 99 15.17 -2.89 10.16
C THR A 99 16.13 -3.86 9.49
N GLN A 100 17.12 -3.33 8.81
CA GLN A 100 18.07 -4.16 8.09
C GLN A 100 19.37 -3.42 7.83
N LYS A 101 20.34 -4.16 7.36
CA LYS A 101 21.62 -3.61 6.94
C LYS A 101 21.51 -3.15 5.49
N PHE A 102 21.97 -1.94 5.26
CA PHE A 102 22.06 -1.38 3.92
C PHE A 102 23.51 -1.24 3.54
N ALA A 103 23.92 -1.88 2.47
CA ALA A 103 25.28 -1.84 1.97
C ALA A 103 25.38 -0.87 0.81
N GLY A 104 26.48 -0.14 0.75
CA GLY A 104 26.83 0.66 -0.41
C GLY A 104 27.41 -0.20 -1.54
N PRO A 105 27.81 0.42 -2.66
CA PRO A 105 28.48 -0.32 -3.73
C PRO A 105 29.74 -0.99 -3.21
N PRO A 106 30.14 -2.14 -3.75
CA PRO A 106 31.39 -2.77 -3.37
C PRO A 106 32.59 -1.93 -3.79
N GLU A 107 33.73 -2.15 -3.15
CA GLU A 107 34.93 -1.39 -3.43
C GLU A 107 35.34 -1.41 -4.91
N THR A 108 35.00 -2.48 -5.59
CA THR A 108 35.32 -2.66 -7.01
C THR A 108 34.36 -1.93 -7.94
N SER A 109 33.30 -1.36 -7.42
CA SER A 109 32.29 -0.68 -8.24
C SER A 109 32.80 0.66 -8.75
N ALA A 110 32.33 1.05 -9.92
CA ALA A 110 32.57 2.40 -10.46
C ALA A 110 31.74 3.44 -9.74
N TYR A 111 30.71 3.05 -9.02
CA TYR A 111 29.79 3.98 -8.33
C TYR A 111 30.26 4.23 -6.90
N ASN A 112 29.98 5.44 -6.39
CA ASN A 112 30.49 5.89 -5.10
C ASN A 112 29.49 5.77 -3.97
N SER A 113 28.21 5.72 -4.28
CA SER A 113 27.16 5.61 -3.28
C SER A 113 25.97 4.85 -3.81
N ARG A 114 25.17 4.33 -2.90
CA ARG A 114 23.93 3.63 -3.21
C ARG A 114 22.80 4.28 -2.43
N GLU A 115 21.81 4.74 -3.16
CA GLU A 115 20.61 5.36 -2.58
C GLU A 115 19.50 4.32 -2.52
N TYR A 116 18.91 4.17 -1.34
CA TYR A 116 17.78 3.28 -1.13
C TYR A 116 16.51 4.10 -1.03
N ARG A 117 15.47 3.64 -1.69
CA ARG A 117 14.17 4.31 -1.70
C ARG A 117 13.05 3.28 -1.59
N VAL A 118 11.89 3.74 -1.09
CA VAL A 118 10.68 2.93 -1.09
C VAL A 118 9.60 3.63 -1.90
N GLN A 119 9.03 2.90 -2.85
CA GLN A 119 7.93 3.36 -3.69
C GLN A 119 6.65 2.69 -3.25
N PHE A 120 5.66 3.49 -2.90
CA PHE A 120 4.32 2.99 -2.64
C PHE A 120 3.49 3.05 -3.90
N TYR A 121 2.58 2.09 -4.02
CA TYR A 121 1.62 2.01 -5.13
C TYR A 121 0.21 1.97 -4.57
N ALA A 122 -0.71 2.50 -5.35
CA ALA A 122 -2.13 2.52 -5.01
C ALA A 122 -2.95 2.11 -6.23
N ARG A 123 -4.21 1.84 -6.02
CA ARG A 123 -5.15 1.55 -7.09
C ARG A 123 -6.55 1.94 -6.66
N THR A 124 -7.43 2.10 -7.63
CA THR A 124 -8.83 2.39 -7.35
C THR A 124 -9.57 1.09 -7.13
N CYS A 125 -10.31 1.04 -6.05
CA CYS A 125 -11.21 -0.05 -5.73
C CYS A 125 -12.63 0.40 -6.02
N THR A 126 -13.35 -0.34 -6.84
CA THR A 126 -14.78 -0.16 -7.02
C THR A 126 -15.47 -1.18 -6.15
N TRP A 127 -16.30 -0.70 -5.24
CA TRP A 127 -16.99 -1.57 -4.30
C TRP A 127 -18.49 -1.55 -4.55
N THR A 128 -19.14 -2.67 -4.26
CA THR A 128 -20.59 -2.78 -4.25
C THR A 128 -21.00 -3.49 -2.97
N GLN A 129 -21.86 -2.84 -2.22
CA GLN A 129 -22.37 -3.38 -0.96
C GLN A 129 -23.87 -3.54 -1.06
N ARG A 130 -24.36 -4.69 -0.58
CA ARG A 130 -25.78 -5.00 -0.62
C ARG A 130 -26.34 -5.08 0.78
N GLN A 131 -27.56 -4.68 0.94
CA GLN A 131 -28.34 -4.92 2.14
C GLN A 131 -29.25 -6.11 1.86
N VAL A 132 -29.00 -7.18 2.57
CA VAL A 132 -29.71 -8.45 2.36
C VAL A 132 -30.55 -8.77 3.59
N ASP A 133 -31.82 -9.02 3.38
CA ASP A 133 -32.69 -9.48 4.47
C ASP A 133 -32.31 -10.93 4.79
N ILE A 134 -31.85 -11.16 6.02
CA ILE A 134 -31.38 -12.49 6.42
C ILE A 134 -32.51 -13.51 6.40
N GLN A 135 -33.72 -13.11 6.73
CA GLN A 135 -34.84 -14.05 6.77
C GLN A 135 -35.26 -14.54 5.39
N THR A 136 -35.25 -13.66 4.41
CA THR A 136 -35.70 -14.00 3.06
C THR A 136 -34.57 -14.27 2.09
N GLY A 137 -33.35 -13.84 2.42
CA GLY A 137 -32.21 -13.91 1.52
C GLY A 137 -32.26 -12.93 0.36
N LYS A 138 -33.19 -12.00 0.37
CA LYS A 138 -33.37 -11.05 -0.75
C LYS A 138 -32.57 -9.81 -0.53
N THR A 139 -31.98 -9.29 -1.62
CA THR A 139 -31.34 -7.99 -1.60
C THR A 139 -32.42 -6.91 -1.61
N VAL A 140 -32.41 -6.05 -0.61
CA VAL A 140 -33.40 -4.99 -0.47
C VAL A 140 -32.85 -3.62 -0.87
N ALA A 141 -31.53 -3.47 -0.89
CA ALA A 141 -30.88 -2.23 -1.33
C ALA A 141 -29.46 -2.54 -1.75
N SER A 142 -28.88 -1.66 -2.54
CA SER A 142 -27.51 -1.81 -3.02
C SER A 142 -26.85 -0.44 -3.13
N LYS A 143 -25.56 -0.38 -2.81
CA LYS A 143 -24.76 0.83 -2.96
C LYS A 143 -23.45 0.47 -3.65
N THR A 144 -23.01 1.36 -4.53
CA THR A 144 -21.76 1.22 -5.25
C THR A 144 -20.97 2.50 -5.13
N GLY A 145 -19.66 2.39 -5.01
CA GLY A 145 -18.80 3.55 -4.96
C GLY A 145 -17.37 3.20 -5.29
N GLN A 146 -16.48 4.15 -5.09
CA GLN A 146 -15.07 4.01 -5.36
C GLN A 146 -14.24 4.51 -4.19
N ALA A 147 -13.11 3.87 -3.99
CA ALA A 147 -12.11 4.27 -3.00
C ALA A 147 -10.74 4.03 -3.58
N ASP A 148 -9.76 4.85 -3.18
CA ASP A 148 -8.38 4.55 -3.47
C ASP A 148 -7.83 3.70 -2.34
N VAL A 149 -7.16 2.61 -2.69
CA VAL A 149 -6.64 1.67 -1.71
C VAL A 149 -5.14 1.49 -1.90
N PRO A 150 -4.39 1.27 -0.82
CA PRO A 150 -2.99 0.91 -0.95
C PRO A 150 -2.88 -0.42 -1.68
N SER A 151 -1.85 -0.55 -2.51
CA SER A 151 -1.60 -1.77 -3.23
C SER A 151 -0.35 -2.47 -2.71
N LYS A 152 0.82 -2.01 -3.11
CA LYS A 152 2.07 -2.65 -2.72
C LYS A 152 3.12 -1.59 -2.46
N TYR A 153 4.26 -2.02 -1.94
CA TYR A 153 5.45 -1.18 -1.87
C TYR A 153 6.64 -1.94 -2.39
N LEU A 154 7.69 -1.19 -2.74
CA LEU A 154 8.87 -1.72 -3.38
C LEU A 154 10.07 -0.99 -2.81
N LEU A 155 10.98 -1.74 -2.19
CA LEU A 155 12.25 -1.21 -1.73
C LEU A 155 13.29 -1.48 -2.81
N TYR A 156 13.97 -0.46 -3.28
CA TYR A 156 14.95 -0.57 -4.35
C TYR A 156 16.13 0.35 -4.11
N SER A 157 17.17 0.18 -4.90
CA SER A 157 18.34 1.02 -4.80
C SER A 157 18.79 1.54 -6.16
N LEU A 158 19.45 2.68 -6.13
CA LEU A 158 20.04 3.35 -7.27
C LEU A 158 21.49 3.66 -6.94
N ASP A 159 22.41 3.27 -7.82
CA ASP A 159 23.82 3.58 -7.65
C ASP A 159 24.17 4.89 -8.32
N HIS A 160 24.99 5.70 -7.65
CA HIS A 160 25.39 7.01 -8.10
C HIS A 160 26.88 7.16 -8.24
N LEU A 161 27.28 7.93 -9.25
CA LEU A 161 28.60 8.50 -9.32
C LEU A 161 28.52 9.89 -8.70
N MET A 162 29.17 10.05 -7.57
CA MET A 162 29.22 11.35 -6.92
C MET A 162 30.45 12.07 -7.45
N GLY A 163 30.20 13.12 -8.14
CA GLY A 163 31.29 13.93 -8.64
C GLY A 163 32.00 14.69 -7.53
#